data_d19ffa5a9ccbc29993742e2c214550b6
#
_entry.id   d19ffa5a9ccbc29993742e2c214550b6
#
_cell.length_a   1.000
_cell.length_b   1.000
_cell.length_c   1.000
_cell.angle_alpha   90.00
_cell.angle_beta   90.00
_cell.angle_gamma   90.00
#
_symmetry.space_group_name_H-M   'P 1'
#
loop_
_entity.id
_entity.type
_entity.pdbx_description
1 polymer ?
#
loop_
_entity_poly.entity_id
_entity_poly.type
_entity_poly.pdbx_seq_one_letter_code
_entity_poly.pdbx_strand_id
1 'polypeptide(L)'
;MELPDDVVDDLRKRLRRADGQVQAVERMLAEGRECKDIVTQLSAAISALEQTGFRLIASGLTYCIQHPEEAEASGYPLDEVQRMFTKLA
;
A
#
# COMPACT_ATOMS: atom_id res chain seq x y z
N MET A 1 -6.49 -8.57 -13.49
CA MET A 1 -5.05 -8.94 -13.30
C MET A 1 -4.88 -9.50 -11.91
N GLU A 2 -4.38 -10.70 -11.80
CA GLU A 2 -4.09 -11.31 -10.52
C GLU A 2 -2.61 -11.09 -10.16
N LEU A 3 -2.35 -10.81 -8.89
CA LEU A 3 -0.99 -10.66 -8.40
C LEU A 3 -0.39 -12.04 -8.08
N PRO A 4 0.93 -12.23 -8.28
CA PRO A 4 1.60 -13.44 -7.83
C PRO A 4 1.43 -13.68 -6.31
N ASP A 5 1.41 -14.95 -5.90
CA ASP A 5 1.17 -15.31 -4.50
C ASP A 5 2.20 -14.72 -3.53
N ASP A 6 3.46 -14.66 -3.94
CA ASP A 6 4.52 -14.07 -3.11
C ASP A 6 4.34 -12.57 -2.91
N VAL A 7 3.84 -11.86 -3.94
CA VAL A 7 3.50 -10.44 -3.84
C VAL A 7 2.33 -10.23 -2.90
N VAL A 8 1.29 -11.05 -3.03
CA VAL A 8 0.11 -11.00 -2.14
C VAL A 8 0.53 -11.22 -0.68
N ASP A 9 1.37 -12.23 -0.43
CA ASP A 9 1.85 -12.51 0.92
C ASP A 9 2.64 -11.36 1.52
N ASP A 10 3.53 -10.75 0.74
CA ASP A 10 4.32 -9.58 1.18
C ASP A 10 3.41 -8.40 1.52
N LEU A 11 2.45 -8.08 0.64
CA LEU A 11 1.53 -6.97 0.84
C LEU A 11 0.64 -7.20 2.08
N ARG A 12 0.16 -8.42 2.28
CA ARG A 12 -0.66 -8.75 3.45
C ARG A 12 0.11 -8.58 4.74
N LYS A 13 1.38 -9.01 4.78
CA LYS A 13 2.24 -8.82 5.96
C LYS A 13 2.45 -7.34 6.26
N ARG A 14 2.67 -6.53 5.23
CA ARG A 14 2.84 -5.09 5.37
C ARG A 14 1.58 -4.42 5.88
N LEU A 15 0.41 -4.84 5.38
CA LEU A 15 -0.87 -4.31 5.85
C LEU A 15 -1.15 -4.68 7.29
N ARG A 16 -0.84 -5.90 7.72
CA ARG A 16 -0.99 -6.30 9.13
C ARG A 16 -0.11 -5.45 10.05
N ARG A 17 1.11 -5.15 9.61
CA ARG A 17 2.01 -4.29 10.37
C ARG A 17 1.47 -2.87 10.48
N ALA A 18 0.99 -2.32 9.36
CA ALA A 18 0.38 -1.00 9.33
C ALA A 18 -0.88 -0.95 10.22
N ASP A 19 -1.71 -1.98 10.18
CA ASP A 19 -2.89 -2.11 11.03
C ASP A 19 -2.53 -2.07 12.51
N GLY A 20 -1.49 -2.77 12.90
CA GLY A 20 -0.98 -2.72 14.27
C GLY A 20 -0.52 -1.32 14.69
N GLN A 21 0.08 -0.58 13.79
CA GLN A 21 0.50 0.80 14.04
C GLN A 21 -0.71 1.74 14.18
N VAL A 22 -1.76 1.56 13.38
CA VAL A 22 -3.02 2.32 13.51
C VAL A 22 -3.68 2.03 14.86
N GLN A 23 -3.74 0.77 15.26
CA GLN A 23 -4.28 0.38 16.57
C GLN A 23 -3.49 1.01 17.72
N ALA A 24 -2.17 1.10 17.57
CA ALA A 24 -1.32 1.76 18.56
C ALA A 24 -1.66 3.24 18.71
N VAL A 25 -1.95 3.94 17.62
CA VAL A 25 -2.38 5.34 17.65
C VAL A 25 -3.69 5.49 18.46
N GLU A 26 -4.65 4.61 18.19
CA GLU A 26 -5.93 4.62 18.92
C GLU A 26 -5.73 4.43 20.41
N ARG A 27 -4.88 3.46 20.80
CA ARG A 27 -4.58 3.25 22.24
C ARG A 27 -3.89 4.45 22.87
N MET A 28 -2.96 5.07 22.17
CA MET A 28 -2.24 6.24 22.66
C MET A 28 -3.21 7.41 22.91
N LEU A 29 -4.17 7.61 22.01
CA LEU A 29 -5.21 8.61 22.20
C LEU A 29 -6.07 8.30 23.42
N ALA A 30 -6.49 7.03 23.57
CA ALA A 30 -7.31 6.59 24.70
C ALA A 30 -6.57 6.73 26.04
N GLU A 31 -5.26 6.54 26.04
CA GLU A 31 -4.41 6.63 27.23
C GLU A 31 -3.97 8.06 27.55
N GLY A 32 -4.31 9.03 26.71
CA GLY A 32 -3.90 10.42 26.91
C GLY A 32 -2.40 10.65 26.77
N ARG A 33 -1.76 9.91 25.86
CA ARG A 33 -0.32 10.04 25.61
C ARG A 33 0.04 11.40 25.05
N GLU A 34 1.31 11.75 25.12
CA GLU A 34 1.83 13.02 24.62
C GLU A 34 1.55 13.19 23.11
N CYS A 35 1.06 14.36 22.73
CA CYS A 35 0.67 14.65 21.34
C CYS A 35 1.81 14.40 20.35
N LYS A 36 3.04 14.78 20.68
CA LYS A 36 4.21 14.54 19.81
C LYS A 36 4.42 13.07 19.53
N ASP A 37 4.24 12.21 20.52
CA ASP A 37 4.41 10.77 20.36
C ASP A 37 3.31 10.19 19.47
N ILE A 38 2.08 10.68 19.63
CA ILE A 38 0.94 10.27 18.82
C ILE A 38 1.16 10.65 17.36
N VAL A 39 1.60 11.89 17.10
CA VAL A 39 1.90 12.35 15.73
C VAL A 39 3.01 11.52 15.09
N THR A 40 4.05 11.21 15.84
CA THR A 40 5.14 10.37 15.35
C THR A 40 4.64 8.98 14.95
N GLN A 41 3.80 8.38 15.79
CA GLN A 41 3.24 7.06 15.53
C GLN A 41 2.29 7.09 14.32
N LEU A 42 1.46 8.13 14.22
CA LEU A 42 0.55 8.29 13.08
C LEU A 42 1.33 8.46 11.78
N SER A 43 2.40 9.27 11.80
CA SER A 43 3.27 9.44 10.62
C SER A 43 3.88 8.13 10.16
N ALA A 44 4.28 7.27 11.10
CA ALA A 44 4.81 5.95 10.79
C ALA A 44 3.75 5.06 10.13
N ALA A 45 2.50 5.10 10.62
CA ALA A 45 1.39 4.35 10.05
C ALA A 45 1.07 4.81 8.62
N ILE A 46 1.04 6.12 8.39
CA ILE A 46 0.81 6.69 7.06
C ILE A 46 1.91 6.24 6.09
N SER A 47 3.17 6.35 6.51
CA SER A 47 4.32 5.94 5.70
C SER A 47 4.27 4.46 5.34
N ALA A 48 3.88 3.60 6.27
CA ALA A 48 3.74 2.17 6.02
C ALA A 48 2.65 1.88 4.98
N LEU A 49 1.53 2.59 5.04
CA LEU A 49 0.46 2.46 4.05
C LEU A 49 0.88 2.95 2.67
N GLU A 50 1.57 4.08 2.61
CA GLU A 50 2.10 4.61 1.34
C GLU A 50 3.06 3.63 0.68
N GLN A 51 3.99 3.06 1.44
CA GLN A 51 4.94 2.07 0.93
C GLN A 51 4.22 0.83 0.40
N THR A 52 3.19 0.37 1.09
CA THR A 52 2.38 -0.77 0.64
C THR A 52 1.69 -0.45 -0.68
N GLY A 53 1.11 0.75 -0.79
CA GLY A 53 0.45 1.21 -2.01
C GLY A 53 1.41 1.29 -3.20
N PHE A 54 2.59 1.84 -2.99
CA PHE A 54 3.61 1.92 -4.04
C PHE A 54 4.10 0.55 -4.49
N ARG A 55 4.27 -0.40 -3.57
CA ARG A 55 4.64 -1.77 -3.92
C ARG A 55 3.57 -2.45 -4.74
N LEU A 56 2.31 -2.24 -4.40
CA LEU A 56 1.18 -2.77 -5.18
C LEU A 56 1.22 -2.23 -6.61
N ILE A 57 1.37 -0.93 -6.78
CA ILE A 57 1.43 -0.30 -8.10
C ILE A 57 2.68 -0.72 -8.87
N ALA A 58 3.83 -0.82 -8.21
CA ALA A 58 5.07 -1.28 -8.84
C ALA A 58 4.92 -2.71 -9.39
N SER A 59 4.24 -3.59 -8.65
CA SER A 59 3.94 -4.95 -9.12
C SER A 59 3.06 -4.93 -10.35
N GLY A 60 2.04 -4.06 -10.38
CA GLY A 60 1.18 -3.88 -11.54
C GLY A 60 1.93 -3.36 -12.75
N LEU A 61 2.81 -2.37 -12.57
CA LEU A 61 3.65 -1.84 -13.65
C LEU A 61 4.59 -2.91 -14.21
N THR A 62 5.22 -3.69 -13.34
CA THR A 62 6.10 -4.79 -13.75
C THR A 62 5.33 -5.79 -14.61
N TYR A 63 4.13 -6.17 -14.17
CA TYR A 63 3.27 -7.08 -14.96
C TYR A 63 2.94 -6.49 -16.33
N CYS A 64 2.55 -5.22 -16.39
CA CYS A 64 2.20 -4.54 -17.65
C CYS A 64 3.38 -4.47 -18.61
N ILE A 65 4.60 -4.27 -18.10
CA ILE A 65 5.81 -4.22 -18.93
C ILE A 65 6.16 -5.61 -19.47
N GLN A 66 6.03 -6.65 -18.65
CA GLN A 66 6.36 -8.03 -19.03
C GLN A 66 5.27 -8.68 -19.89
N HIS A 67 4.01 -8.31 -19.69
CA HIS A 67 2.85 -8.93 -20.33
C HIS A 67 1.86 -7.86 -20.83
N PRO A 68 2.26 -6.99 -21.77
CA PRO A 68 1.44 -5.85 -22.16
C PRO A 68 0.10 -6.23 -22.79
N GLU A 69 0.07 -7.29 -23.60
CA GLU A 69 -1.17 -7.73 -24.26
C GLU A 69 -2.16 -8.32 -23.25
N GLU A 70 -1.64 -9.11 -22.33
CA GLU A 70 -2.46 -9.76 -21.30
C GLU A 70 -3.00 -8.73 -20.30
N ALA A 71 -2.20 -7.75 -19.93
CA ALA A 71 -2.60 -6.66 -19.04
C ALA A 71 -3.72 -5.85 -19.70
N GLU A 72 -3.57 -5.48 -20.95
CA GLU A 72 -4.58 -4.72 -21.69
C GLU A 72 -5.88 -5.51 -21.82
N ALA A 73 -5.79 -6.81 -22.14
CA ALA A 73 -6.95 -7.70 -22.25
C ALA A 73 -7.70 -7.83 -20.92
N SER A 74 -7.02 -7.69 -19.80
CA SER A 74 -7.61 -7.75 -18.45
C SER A 74 -8.16 -6.40 -17.98
N GLY A 75 -8.09 -5.34 -18.78
CA GLY A 75 -8.57 -4.00 -18.42
C GLY A 75 -7.53 -3.14 -17.72
N TYR A 76 -6.23 -3.48 -17.83
CA TYR A 76 -5.12 -2.75 -17.22
C TYR A 76 -4.09 -2.31 -18.25
N PRO A 77 -4.47 -1.46 -19.23
CA PRO A 77 -3.47 -0.83 -20.07
C PRO A 77 -2.57 0.07 -19.23
N LEU A 78 -1.37 0.35 -19.73
CA LEU A 78 -0.35 1.09 -18.96
C LEU A 78 -0.88 2.44 -18.43
N ASP A 79 -1.65 3.16 -19.23
CA ASP A 79 -2.24 4.44 -18.82
C ASP A 79 -3.22 4.29 -17.65
N GLU A 80 -3.96 3.20 -17.57
CA GLU A 80 -4.83 2.90 -16.42
C GLU A 80 -4.02 2.68 -15.15
N VAL A 81 -2.91 1.93 -15.24
CA VAL A 81 -2.02 1.71 -14.11
C VAL A 81 -1.38 3.01 -13.65
N GLN A 82 -1.03 3.90 -14.57
CA GLN A 82 -0.53 5.23 -14.25
C GLN A 82 -1.56 6.07 -13.51
N ARG A 83 -2.83 6.01 -13.91
CA ARG A 83 -3.92 6.68 -13.19
C ARG A 83 -4.08 6.16 -11.78
N MET A 84 -3.95 4.84 -11.58
CA MET A 84 -4.01 4.22 -10.26
C MET A 84 -2.87 4.72 -9.37
N PHE A 85 -1.66 4.83 -9.91
CA PHE A 85 -0.51 5.39 -9.19
C PHE A 85 -0.79 6.84 -8.76
N THR A 86 -1.29 7.67 -9.66
CA THR A 86 -1.63 9.07 -9.35
C THR A 86 -2.66 9.16 -8.22
N LYS A 87 -3.62 8.24 -8.20
CA LYS A 87 -4.65 8.19 -7.17
C LYS A 87 -4.07 7.90 -5.77
N LEU A 88 -3.00 7.10 -5.69
CA LEU A 88 -2.32 6.80 -4.43
C LEU A 88 -1.35 7.89 -4.00
N ALA A 89 -0.78 8.60 -4.94
CA ALA A 89 0.16 9.66 -4.66
C ALA A 89 -0.55 10.94 -4.27
#